data_6f715d68f4ec1cbf4879e91c393c34ba
#
_entry.id   6f715d68f4ec1cbf4879e91c393c34ba
#
_cell.length_a   1.000
_cell.length_b   1.000
_cell.length_c   1.000
_cell.angle_alpha   90.00
_cell.angle_beta   90.00
_cell.angle_gamma   90.00
#
_symmetry.space_group_name_H-M   'P 1'
#
loop_
_entity.id
_entity.type
_entity.pdbx_description
1 polymer ?
#
loop_
_entity_poly.entity_id
_entity_poly.type
_entity_poly.pdbx_seq_one_letter_code
_entity_poly.pdbx_strand_id
1 'polypeptide(L)'
;MSDTQHSFGKNGLTATVSAHGAELTSLRTTSGQDLLWNAGPAWKRHSPVLFPIVGKPPENTTLNGQPVTLTQHGFARDMTFRWLERTETGCVLELEDTPETWQLFPAAFRLHLIYRMEETGLHVGYVLTNPSEDATLHASLGVHPAFMWPLNPETGRENHRLTFDTNEADHIRRISPDGLLPEAVPSPIHDRILPLQDSLFEADAIIMLDARSKGVDFTGPDGSGLRMRWEGFKDLGIWTKPGAGFLCIEPWYGYATPVGFSGDFSEKPGLLHLQPGESWEAFWSVEPV
;
A
#
# COMPACT_ATOMS: atom_id res chain seq x y z
N MET A 1 19.52 19.99 5.77
CA MET A 1 18.58 18.89 5.46
C MET A 1 18.01 19.20 4.10
N SER A 2 17.94 18.25 3.18
CA SER A 2 17.33 18.51 1.88
C SER A 2 15.84 18.75 2.09
N ASP A 3 15.23 19.71 1.38
CA ASP A 3 13.77 19.93 1.45
C ASP A 3 12.95 18.75 0.89
N THR A 4 13.62 17.76 0.30
CA THR A 4 13.00 16.63 -0.39
C THR A 4 12.84 15.38 0.48
N GLN A 5 13.56 15.26 1.60
CA GLN A 5 13.53 14.09 2.48
C GLN A 5 13.60 14.49 3.95
N HIS A 6 13.00 13.66 4.80
CA HIS A 6 13.06 13.78 6.25
C HIS A 6 13.35 12.42 6.89
N SER A 7 14.34 12.39 7.79
CA SER A 7 14.66 11.19 8.58
C SER A 7 14.33 11.44 10.04
N PHE A 8 13.75 10.46 10.68
CA PHE A 8 13.34 10.48 12.08
C PHE A 8 13.49 9.09 12.70
N GLY A 9 13.47 9.01 14.02
CA GLY A 9 13.64 7.72 14.67
C GLY A 9 13.36 7.73 16.16
N LYS A 10 13.18 6.54 16.73
CA LYS A 10 13.01 6.29 18.16
C LYS A 10 13.28 4.82 18.46
N ASN A 11 13.77 4.52 19.67
CA ASN A 11 13.85 3.16 20.23
C ASN A 11 14.52 2.11 19.32
N GLY A 12 15.57 2.49 18.63
CA GLY A 12 16.33 1.52 17.83
C GLY A 12 15.87 1.40 16.37
N LEU A 13 14.91 2.21 15.93
CA LEU A 13 14.47 2.30 14.54
C LEU A 13 14.69 3.69 13.96
N THR A 14 15.00 3.74 12.68
CA THR A 14 15.07 4.95 11.87
C THR A 14 14.29 4.79 10.58
N ALA A 15 13.54 5.82 10.22
CA ALA A 15 12.78 5.89 8.97
C ALA A 15 13.19 7.13 8.17
N THR A 16 13.10 7.04 6.84
CA THR A 16 13.27 8.18 5.95
C THR A 16 12.08 8.24 5.00
N VAL A 17 11.49 9.43 4.87
CA VAL A 17 10.35 9.70 3.99
C VAL A 17 10.77 10.75 2.96
N SER A 18 10.40 10.53 1.70
CA SER A 18 10.56 11.47 0.60
C SER A 18 9.29 12.31 0.43
N ALA A 19 9.41 13.60 0.15
CA ALA A 19 8.28 14.42 -0.25
C ALA A 19 7.67 13.95 -1.60
N HIS A 20 8.49 13.41 -2.49
CA HIS A 20 8.02 12.80 -3.73
C HIS A 20 7.30 11.48 -3.40
N GLY A 21 6.01 11.42 -3.72
CA GLY A 21 5.11 10.32 -3.40
C GLY A 21 4.75 10.19 -1.93
N ALA A 22 5.22 11.10 -1.05
CA ALA A 22 5.26 10.92 0.40
C ALA A 22 5.77 9.53 0.79
N GLU A 23 6.69 8.97 -0.01
CA GLU A 23 7.11 7.58 0.05
C GLU A 23 8.05 7.32 1.22
N LEU A 24 7.75 6.28 2.03
CA LEU A 24 8.74 5.71 2.95
C LEU A 24 9.84 5.06 2.14
N THR A 25 11.05 5.62 2.17
CA THR A 25 12.18 5.17 1.36
C THR A 25 13.22 4.37 2.13
N SER A 26 13.15 4.38 3.47
CA SER A 26 14.02 3.59 4.33
C SER A 26 13.32 3.30 5.65
N LEU A 27 13.48 2.08 6.15
CA LEU A 27 13.22 1.68 7.53
C LEU A 27 14.34 0.76 7.96
N ARG A 28 15.07 1.14 9.02
CA ARG A 28 16.29 0.45 9.46
C ARG A 28 16.34 0.31 10.97
N THR A 29 16.97 -0.76 11.43
CA THR A 29 17.38 -0.88 12.83
C THR A 29 18.62 -0.04 13.10
N THR A 30 18.91 0.27 14.37
CA THR A 30 20.16 0.95 14.76
C THR A 30 21.41 0.11 14.54
N SER A 31 21.28 -1.23 14.43
CA SER A 31 22.36 -2.12 13.99
C SER A 31 22.69 -1.97 12.48
N GLY A 32 21.89 -1.20 11.74
CA GLY A 32 22.09 -0.93 10.32
C GLY A 32 21.39 -1.92 9.38
N GLN A 33 20.58 -2.82 9.91
CA GLN A 33 19.79 -3.76 9.12
C GLN A 33 18.65 -3.03 8.40
N ASP A 34 18.57 -3.18 7.08
CA ASP A 34 17.43 -2.73 6.29
C ASP A 34 16.23 -3.65 6.51
N LEU A 35 15.07 -3.08 6.85
CA LEU A 35 13.79 -3.78 6.95
C LEU A 35 12.94 -3.53 5.71
N LEU A 36 13.11 -2.39 5.05
CA LEU A 36 12.45 -2.01 3.82
C LEU A 36 13.37 -2.23 2.62
N TRP A 37 12.79 -2.64 1.49
CA TRP A 37 13.47 -2.77 0.20
C TRP A 37 14.04 -1.43 -0.28
N ASN A 38 15.21 -1.46 -0.86
CA ASN A 38 15.99 -0.27 -1.24
C ASN A 38 15.80 0.20 -2.69
N ALA A 39 14.68 -0.15 -3.34
CA ALA A 39 14.37 0.18 -4.73
C ALA A 39 15.45 -0.24 -5.74
N GLY A 40 15.98 -1.45 -5.57
CA GLY A 40 17.00 -2.02 -6.45
C GLY A 40 16.48 -2.36 -7.86
N PRO A 41 17.32 -3.02 -8.70
CA PRO A 41 16.98 -3.28 -10.11
C PRO A 41 15.71 -4.10 -10.33
N ALA A 42 15.32 -4.96 -9.38
CA ALA A 42 14.15 -5.81 -9.51
C ALA A 42 12.85 -4.99 -9.48
N TRP A 43 12.79 -3.97 -8.65
CA TRP A 43 11.65 -3.04 -8.53
C TRP A 43 12.13 -1.68 -8.01
N LYS A 44 11.73 -0.60 -8.69
CA LYS A 44 12.27 0.76 -8.52
C LYS A 44 11.55 1.62 -7.48
N ARG A 45 10.70 1.02 -6.63
CA ARG A 45 9.97 1.70 -5.56
C ARG A 45 10.24 1.00 -4.22
N HIS A 46 9.85 1.67 -3.12
CA HIS A 46 10.02 1.17 -1.75
C HIS A 46 8.68 0.86 -1.08
N SER A 47 7.82 1.89 -0.98
CA SER A 47 6.51 1.84 -0.31
C SER A 47 5.56 2.89 -0.90
N PRO A 48 5.22 2.80 -2.19
CA PRO A 48 4.40 3.81 -2.85
C PRO A 48 2.96 3.83 -2.31
N VAL A 49 2.36 5.01 -2.33
CA VAL A 49 0.93 5.23 -2.05
C VAL A 49 0.15 5.03 -3.34
N LEU A 50 -0.92 4.27 -3.28
CA LEU A 50 -1.81 3.98 -4.40
C LEU A 50 -3.06 4.85 -4.27
N PHE A 51 -3.14 5.94 -5.05
CA PHE A 51 -4.28 6.86 -5.04
C PHE A 51 -4.34 7.64 -6.39
N PRO A 52 -5.54 7.89 -6.93
CA PRO A 52 -6.88 7.58 -6.42
C PRO A 52 -7.41 6.20 -6.83
N ILE A 53 -6.56 5.31 -7.34
CA ILE A 53 -6.94 3.96 -7.75
C ILE A 53 -5.90 2.91 -7.34
N VAL A 54 -6.35 1.74 -6.92
CA VAL A 54 -5.57 0.50 -6.89
C VAL A 54 -5.75 -0.20 -8.24
N GLY A 55 -4.65 -0.60 -8.90
CA GLY A 55 -4.68 -1.05 -10.29
C GLY A 55 -4.76 0.11 -11.28
N LYS A 56 -5.42 -0.08 -12.41
CA LYS A 56 -5.64 0.93 -13.44
C LYS A 56 -7.11 0.95 -13.90
N PRO A 57 -7.65 2.08 -14.34
CA PRO A 57 -8.96 2.09 -14.99
C PRO A 57 -8.85 1.51 -16.41
N PRO A 58 -9.94 1.03 -17.01
CA PRO A 58 -10.03 0.77 -18.45
C PRO A 58 -9.74 2.03 -19.26
N GLU A 59 -9.42 1.83 -20.53
CA GLU A 59 -9.35 2.95 -21.49
C GLU A 59 -10.73 3.63 -21.62
N ASN A 60 -10.72 4.95 -21.85
CA ASN A 60 -11.92 5.78 -21.99
C ASN A 60 -12.84 5.85 -20.76
N THR A 61 -12.32 5.53 -19.58
CA THR A 61 -13.05 5.74 -18.32
C THR A 61 -13.37 7.21 -18.11
N THR A 62 -14.56 7.50 -17.63
CA THR A 62 -15.00 8.86 -17.24
C THR A 62 -15.32 8.92 -15.75
N LEU A 63 -15.31 10.11 -15.19
CA LEU A 63 -15.90 10.43 -13.89
C LEU A 63 -16.86 11.60 -14.09
N ASN A 64 -18.14 11.36 -13.88
CA ASN A 64 -19.21 12.35 -14.16
C ASN A 64 -19.12 12.93 -15.59
N GLY A 65 -18.84 12.07 -16.58
CA GLY A 65 -18.71 12.44 -17.98
C GLY A 65 -17.40 13.16 -18.37
N GLN A 66 -16.51 13.41 -17.43
CA GLN A 66 -15.16 13.95 -17.68
C GLN A 66 -14.15 12.82 -17.84
N PRO A 67 -13.18 12.91 -18.76
CA PRO A 67 -12.17 11.87 -18.94
C PRO A 67 -11.32 11.62 -17.68
N VAL A 68 -11.04 10.36 -17.37
CA VAL A 68 -10.09 9.93 -16.34
C VAL A 68 -8.84 9.37 -17.02
N THR A 69 -7.68 9.98 -16.75
CA THR A 69 -6.39 9.59 -17.35
C THR A 69 -5.42 9.17 -16.27
N LEU A 70 -5.64 7.98 -15.70
CA LEU A 70 -4.82 7.43 -14.63
C LEU A 70 -3.90 6.33 -15.14
N THR A 71 -2.65 6.37 -14.71
CA THR A 71 -1.73 5.24 -14.84
C THR A 71 -2.02 4.19 -13.77
N GLN A 72 -1.36 3.05 -13.85
CA GLN A 72 -1.47 2.01 -12.83
C GLN A 72 -1.16 2.59 -11.43
N HIS A 73 -2.06 2.36 -10.49
CA HIS A 73 -2.00 2.84 -9.09
C HIS A 73 -2.13 4.37 -8.92
N GLY A 74 -2.64 5.07 -9.94
CA GLY A 74 -2.87 6.50 -9.87
C GLY A 74 -1.61 7.35 -9.89
N PHE A 75 -1.73 8.58 -9.42
CA PHE A 75 -0.70 9.61 -9.54
C PHE A 75 -0.01 9.99 -8.22
N ALA A 76 -0.59 9.73 -7.05
CA ALA A 76 -0.08 10.24 -5.77
C ALA A 76 1.40 9.88 -5.55
N ARG A 77 1.80 8.67 -5.92
CA ARG A 77 3.18 8.19 -5.82
C ARG A 77 4.20 8.93 -6.70
N ASP A 78 3.73 9.71 -7.65
CA ASP A 78 4.56 10.48 -8.61
C ASP A 78 4.43 12.00 -8.41
N MET A 79 3.63 12.44 -7.41
CA MET A 79 3.45 13.84 -7.04
C MET A 79 4.34 14.24 -5.86
N THR A 80 4.64 15.52 -5.75
CA THR A 80 5.35 16.04 -4.58
C THR A 80 4.35 16.52 -3.53
N PHE A 81 4.40 15.94 -2.36
CA PHE A 81 3.59 16.33 -1.21
C PHE A 81 4.22 17.51 -0.48
N ARG A 82 3.40 18.36 0.10
CA ARG A 82 3.81 19.46 0.95
C ARG A 82 4.05 18.97 2.38
N TRP A 83 5.17 19.34 2.97
CA TRP A 83 5.41 19.11 4.40
C TRP A 83 4.51 20.01 5.24
N LEU A 84 3.72 19.41 6.15
CA LEU A 84 2.99 20.14 7.17
C LEU A 84 3.75 20.15 8.49
N GLU A 85 4.42 19.05 8.83
CA GLU A 85 5.16 18.87 10.07
C GLU A 85 6.39 17.99 9.83
N ARG A 86 7.48 18.30 10.52
CA ARG A 86 8.70 17.47 10.61
C ARG A 86 9.24 17.55 12.03
N THR A 87 9.37 16.39 12.70
CA THR A 87 9.87 16.26 14.07
C THR A 87 10.95 15.18 14.14
N GLU A 88 11.59 15.02 15.30
CA GLU A 88 12.58 13.96 15.53
C GLU A 88 11.97 12.54 15.48
N THR A 89 10.64 12.42 15.64
CA THR A 89 9.93 11.13 15.70
C THR A 89 8.88 10.95 14.61
N GLY A 90 8.78 11.87 13.64
CA GLY A 90 7.79 11.72 12.57
C GLY A 90 7.66 12.92 11.66
N CYS A 91 6.67 12.81 10.76
CA CYS A 91 6.31 13.90 9.85
C CYS A 91 4.87 13.77 9.37
N VAL A 92 4.34 14.88 8.85
CA VAL A 92 3.03 14.94 8.19
C VAL A 92 3.21 15.60 6.82
N LEU A 93 2.64 14.96 5.80
CA LEU A 93 2.65 15.45 4.43
C LEU A 93 1.22 15.53 3.90
N GLU A 94 1.01 16.43 2.95
CA GLU A 94 -0.28 16.69 2.34
C GLU A 94 -0.18 16.75 0.82
N LEU A 95 -1.14 16.15 0.14
CA LEU A 95 -1.44 16.37 -1.27
C LEU A 95 -2.89 16.83 -1.40
N GLU A 96 -3.10 17.96 -2.06
CA GLU A 96 -4.42 18.48 -2.42
C GLU A 96 -4.60 18.42 -3.93
N ASP A 97 -5.84 18.49 -4.39
CA ASP A 97 -6.12 18.62 -5.81
C ASP A 97 -5.57 19.94 -6.37
N THR A 98 -5.14 19.88 -7.59
CA THR A 98 -4.55 20.99 -8.35
C THR A 98 -5.11 21.00 -9.77
N PRO A 99 -4.94 22.08 -10.54
CA PRO A 99 -5.28 22.07 -11.96
C PRO A 99 -4.65 20.93 -12.76
N GLU A 100 -3.46 20.46 -12.34
CA GLU A 100 -2.78 19.31 -12.95
C GLU A 100 -3.49 18.00 -12.63
N THR A 101 -3.81 17.75 -11.35
CA THR A 101 -4.52 16.52 -10.94
C THR A 101 -5.93 16.46 -11.50
N TRP A 102 -6.59 17.61 -11.69
CA TRP A 102 -7.92 17.71 -12.34
C TRP A 102 -7.91 17.25 -13.80
N GLN A 103 -6.80 17.41 -14.51
CA GLN A 103 -6.65 16.88 -15.87
C GLN A 103 -6.54 15.35 -15.91
N LEU A 104 -6.08 14.75 -14.82
CA LEU A 104 -5.91 13.31 -14.68
C LEU A 104 -7.14 12.65 -14.06
N PHE A 105 -7.72 13.31 -13.07
CA PHE A 105 -8.82 12.83 -12.25
C PHE A 105 -9.65 14.02 -11.75
N PRO A 106 -10.83 14.29 -12.35
CA PRO A 106 -11.61 15.50 -12.10
C PRO A 106 -12.42 15.42 -10.79
N ALA A 107 -11.73 15.41 -9.67
CA ALA A 107 -12.32 15.39 -8.33
C ALA A 107 -11.49 16.18 -7.33
N ALA A 108 -12.15 16.87 -6.42
CA ALA A 108 -11.51 17.51 -5.28
C ALA A 108 -11.12 16.47 -4.24
N PHE A 109 -9.93 16.60 -3.66
CA PHE A 109 -9.46 15.75 -2.58
C PHE A 109 -8.41 16.46 -1.73
N ARG A 110 -8.27 16.00 -0.48
CA ARG A 110 -7.12 16.28 0.38
C ARG A 110 -6.66 15.00 1.03
N LEU A 111 -5.40 14.65 0.82
CA LEU A 111 -4.78 13.44 1.35
C LEU A 111 -3.62 13.81 2.29
N HIS A 112 -3.74 13.42 3.56
CA HIS A 112 -2.66 13.49 4.52
C HIS A 112 -2.02 12.12 4.71
N LEU A 113 -0.68 12.10 4.77
CA LEU A 113 0.12 10.98 5.24
C LEU A 113 0.83 11.39 6.52
N ILE A 114 0.68 10.56 7.56
CA ILE A 114 1.15 10.83 8.91
C ILE A 114 2.09 9.70 9.32
N TYR A 115 3.37 10.01 9.45
CA TYR A 115 4.39 9.07 9.89
C TYR A 115 4.75 9.37 11.33
N ARG A 116 4.69 8.34 12.20
CA ARG A 116 5.08 8.45 13.62
C ARG A 116 5.90 7.22 14.02
N MET A 117 7.07 7.44 14.60
CA MET A 117 7.84 6.40 15.26
C MET A 117 7.31 6.27 16.70
N GLU A 118 6.67 5.15 16.99
CA GLU A 118 6.11 4.84 18.29
C GLU A 118 7.09 4.05 19.16
N GLU A 119 6.66 3.51 20.30
CA GLU A 119 7.53 2.79 21.24
C GLU A 119 8.08 1.49 20.64
N THR A 120 7.30 0.79 19.82
CA THR A 120 7.64 -0.54 19.30
C THR A 120 7.93 -0.56 17.80
N GLY A 121 7.49 0.47 17.04
CA GLY A 121 7.59 0.44 15.59
C GLY A 121 7.19 1.72 14.90
N LEU A 122 7.05 1.64 13.59
CA LEU A 122 6.57 2.71 12.74
C LEU A 122 5.05 2.60 12.56
N HIS A 123 4.35 3.71 12.77
CA HIS A 123 2.93 3.89 12.46
C HIS A 123 2.77 4.86 11.29
N VAL A 124 1.93 4.51 10.31
CA VAL A 124 1.65 5.32 9.11
C VAL A 124 0.16 5.48 8.94
N GLY A 125 -0.34 6.68 9.21
CA GLY A 125 -1.74 7.07 9.09
C GLY A 125 -2.07 7.76 7.77
N TYR A 126 -3.30 7.62 7.35
CA TYR A 126 -3.88 8.23 6.14
C TYR A 126 -5.19 8.90 6.52
N VAL A 127 -5.38 10.14 6.07
CA VAL A 127 -6.65 10.85 6.14
C VAL A 127 -6.98 11.35 4.75
N LEU A 128 -8.03 10.79 4.16
CA LEU A 128 -8.57 11.24 2.87
C LEU A 128 -9.85 12.04 3.13
N THR A 129 -9.86 13.30 2.76
CA THR A 129 -11.00 14.21 2.91
C THR A 129 -11.54 14.59 1.55
N ASN A 130 -12.85 14.65 1.43
CA ASN A 130 -13.53 15.28 0.30
C ASN A 130 -13.82 16.76 0.64
N PRO A 131 -13.06 17.72 0.11
CA PRO A 131 -13.27 19.13 0.37
C PRO A 131 -14.34 19.78 -0.52
N SER A 132 -14.95 19.04 -1.45
CA SER A 132 -16.03 19.53 -2.30
C SER A 132 -17.25 19.95 -1.47
N GLU A 133 -18.02 20.92 -1.95
CA GLU A 133 -19.27 21.32 -1.34
C GLU A 133 -20.49 20.55 -1.87
N ASP A 134 -20.37 19.94 -3.07
CA ASP A 134 -21.51 19.39 -3.80
C ASP A 134 -21.27 18.03 -4.47
N ALA A 135 -20.02 17.59 -4.63
CA ALA A 135 -19.68 16.37 -5.36
C ALA A 135 -19.15 15.28 -4.43
N THR A 136 -19.54 14.03 -4.63
CA THR A 136 -18.98 12.86 -3.94
C THR A 136 -17.59 12.54 -4.49
N LEU A 137 -16.62 12.32 -3.62
CA LEU A 137 -15.31 11.77 -3.98
C LEU A 137 -15.39 10.24 -4.05
N HIS A 138 -15.07 9.69 -5.22
CA HIS A 138 -14.97 8.26 -5.46
C HIS A 138 -13.49 7.91 -5.62
N ALA A 139 -12.92 7.08 -4.76
CA ALA A 139 -11.50 6.73 -4.83
C ALA A 139 -11.19 5.37 -4.22
N SER A 140 -10.07 4.80 -4.59
CA SER A 140 -9.38 3.76 -3.82
C SER A 140 -8.14 4.35 -3.18
N LEU A 141 -7.74 3.81 -2.04
CA LEU A 141 -6.46 4.09 -1.43
C LEU A 141 -5.80 2.79 -0.98
N GLY A 142 -4.54 2.61 -1.34
CA GLY A 142 -3.76 1.46 -0.97
C GLY A 142 -2.35 1.83 -0.56
N VAL A 143 -1.71 0.91 0.15
CA VAL A 143 -0.31 0.98 0.55
C VAL A 143 0.44 -0.21 -0.04
N HIS A 144 1.72 -0.02 -0.34
CA HIS A 144 2.50 -1.04 -1.05
C HIS A 144 3.93 -1.16 -0.49
N PRO A 145 4.09 -1.30 0.85
CA PRO A 145 5.41 -1.43 1.45
C PRO A 145 6.06 -2.75 1.05
N ALA A 146 7.31 -2.67 0.58
CA ALA A 146 8.14 -3.82 0.28
C ALA A 146 9.13 -4.06 1.41
N PHE A 147 8.98 -5.14 2.13
CA PHE A 147 9.91 -5.55 3.18
C PHE A 147 11.02 -6.45 2.63
N MET A 148 12.20 -6.40 3.24
CA MET A 148 13.30 -7.28 2.83
C MET A 148 12.90 -8.75 2.94
N TRP A 149 13.19 -9.54 1.92
CA TRP A 149 13.05 -10.99 1.91
C TRP A 149 14.32 -11.62 1.27
N PRO A 150 15.20 -12.25 2.06
CA PRO A 150 15.06 -12.58 3.47
C PRO A 150 15.14 -11.36 4.40
N LEU A 151 14.53 -11.48 5.59
CA LEU A 151 14.66 -10.47 6.65
C LEU A 151 16.08 -10.41 7.18
N ASN A 152 16.71 -11.57 7.39
CA ASN A 152 18.12 -11.71 7.71
C ASN A 152 18.86 -12.28 6.49
N PRO A 153 19.80 -11.54 5.89
CA PRO A 153 20.53 -12.00 4.69
C PRO A 153 21.27 -13.32 4.88
N GLU A 154 21.65 -13.67 6.12
CA GLU A 154 22.38 -14.90 6.43
C GLU A 154 21.50 -16.16 6.38
N THR A 155 20.18 -16.02 6.47
CA THR A 155 19.26 -17.18 6.51
C THR A 155 18.75 -17.63 5.15
N GLY A 156 19.00 -16.87 4.10
CA GLY A 156 18.39 -17.11 2.79
C GLY A 156 16.87 -16.88 2.78
N ARG A 157 16.23 -17.08 1.63
CA ARG A 157 14.79 -16.78 1.42
C ARG A 157 13.86 -17.93 1.85
N GLU A 158 14.41 -19.12 2.00
CA GLU A 158 13.65 -20.32 2.28
C GLU A 158 13.08 -20.30 3.70
N ASN A 159 11.98 -21.02 3.92
CA ASN A 159 11.33 -21.18 5.22
C ASN A 159 10.82 -19.89 5.88
N HIS A 160 10.70 -18.79 5.11
CA HIS A 160 9.92 -17.62 5.56
C HIS A 160 8.43 -17.91 5.41
N ARG A 161 7.62 -17.27 6.25
CA ARG A 161 6.16 -17.42 6.23
C ARG A 161 5.47 -16.15 6.67
N LEU A 162 4.22 -16.02 6.24
CA LEU A 162 3.25 -15.12 6.85
C LEU A 162 2.32 -15.90 7.76
N THR A 163 2.07 -15.38 8.96
CA THR A 163 1.09 -15.92 9.90
C THR A 163 0.05 -14.86 10.16
N PHE A 164 -1.16 -15.09 9.67
CA PHE A 164 -2.29 -14.16 9.77
C PHE A 164 -2.96 -14.22 11.15
N ASP A 165 -3.63 -13.14 11.56
CA ASP A 165 -4.34 -13.07 12.85
C ASP A 165 -5.45 -14.10 12.96
N THR A 166 -6.16 -14.36 11.87
CA THR A 166 -7.30 -15.27 11.80
C THR A 166 -7.27 -16.09 10.52
N ASN A 167 -8.18 -17.05 10.41
CA ASN A 167 -8.33 -17.83 9.19
C ASN A 167 -8.92 -16.97 8.08
N GLU A 168 -8.22 -16.90 6.96
CA GLU A 168 -8.67 -16.23 5.76
C GLU A 168 -9.69 -17.06 4.98
N ALA A 169 -10.25 -16.48 3.93
CA ALA A 169 -11.15 -17.21 3.04
C ALA A 169 -10.41 -18.33 2.28
N ASP A 170 -11.11 -19.39 1.96
CA ASP A 170 -10.58 -20.55 1.22
C ASP A 170 -10.24 -20.24 -0.24
N HIS A 171 -10.51 -19.01 -0.67
CA HIS A 171 -10.30 -18.55 -2.04
C HIS A 171 -9.65 -17.19 -2.06
N ILE A 172 -8.81 -16.99 -3.08
CA ILE A 172 -8.17 -15.73 -3.41
C ILE A 172 -8.53 -15.32 -4.84
N ARG A 173 -8.16 -14.11 -5.20
CA ARG A 173 -8.25 -13.60 -6.57
C ARG A 173 -6.87 -13.46 -7.17
N ARG A 174 -6.81 -13.43 -8.48
CA ARG A 174 -5.60 -13.17 -9.26
C ARG A 174 -5.83 -12.01 -10.21
N ILE A 175 -4.75 -11.45 -10.70
CA ILE A 175 -4.76 -10.32 -11.64
C ILE A 175 -4.16 -10.76 -12.97
N SER A 176 -4.63 -10.12 -14.05
CA SER A 176 -4.01 -10.16 -15.37
C SER A 176 -3.61 -8.74 -15.79
N PRO A 177 -2.92 -8.55 -16.93
CA PRO A 177 -2.68 -7.21 -17.48
C PRO A 177 -3.94 -6.38 -17.71
N ASP A 178 -5.11 -7.05 -17.88
CA ASP A 178 -6.40 -6.40 -18.14
C ASP A 178 -7.21 -6.09 -16.86
N GLY A 179 -6.74 -6.56 -15.69
CA GLY A 179 -7.39 -6.28 -14.40
C GLY A 179 -7.60 -7.51 -13.53
N LEU A 180 -8.45 -7.37 -12.51
CA LEU A 180 -8.80 -8.44 -11.58
C LEU A 180 -9.60 -9.51 -12.31
N LEU A 181 -9.13 -10.75 -12.27
CA LEU A 181 -9.81 -11.88 -12.89
C LEU A 181 -11.12 -12.20 -12.16
N PRO A 182 -12.20 -12.58 -12.88
CA PRO A 182 -13.49 -12.88 -12.27
C PRO A 182 -13.50 -14.22 -11.49
N GLU A 183 -12.57 -15.13 -11.77
CA GLU A 183 -12.49 -16.43 -11.13
C GLU A 183 -11.81 -16.32 -9.77
N ALA A 184 -12.43 -16.94 -8.76
CA ALA A 184 -11.78 -17.22 -7.49
C ALA A 184 -11.00 -18.55 -7.62
N VAL A 185 -9.79 -18.57 -7.07
CA VAL A 185 -8.94 -19.77 -7.05
C VAL A 185 -8.69 -20.20 -5.61
N PRO A 186 -8.36 -21.48 -5.34
CA PRO A 186 -8.04 -21.95 -4.00
C PRO A 186 -6.95 -21.12 -3.35
N SER A 187 -7.14 -20.79 -2.07
CA SER A 187 -6.15 -20.05 -1.28
C SER A 187 -4.95 -20.95 -0.97
N PRO A 188 -3.71 -20.43 -1.09
CA PRO A 188 -2.52 -21.13 -0.60
C PRO A 188 -2.32 -20.99 0.92
N ILE A 189 -3.21 -20.29 1.63
CA ILE A 189 -3.15 -20.06 3.07
C ILE A 189 -3.87 -21.20 3.77
N HIS A 190 -3.17 -21.89 4.67
CA HIS A 190 -3.72 -22.99 5.47
C HIS A 190 -3.48 -22.71 6.95
N ASP A 191 -4.50 -22.87 7.80
CA ASP A 191 -4.40 -22.63 9.24
C ASP A 191 -3.73 -21.30 9.59
N ARG A 192 -4.09 -20.22 8.87
CA ARG A 192 -3.51 -18.86 8.97
C ARG A 192 -2.06 -18.73 8.49
N ILE A 193 -1.46 -19.77 7.92
CA ILE A 193 -0.06 -19.77 7.51
C ILE A 193 0.05 -19.78 5.98
N LEU A 194 0.87 -18.89 5.46
CA LEU A 194 1.34 -18.87 4.07
C LEU A 194 2.85 -19.11 4.08
N PRO A 195 3.33 -20.34 3.82
CA PRO A 195 4.74 -20.57 3.57
C PRO A 195 5.15 -19.86 2.27
N LEU A 196 6.21 -19.05 2.33
CA LEU A 196 6.63 -18.23 1.20
C LEU A 196 7.54 -18.98 0.24
N GLN A 197 7.21 -18.88 -1.05
CA GLN A 197 8.02 -19.42 -2.14
C GLN A 197 7.71 -18.65 -3.44
N ASP A 198 8.68 -18.55 -4.34
CA ASP A 198 8.54 -17.76 -5.57
C ASP A 198 7.41 -18.26 -6.49
N SER A 199 7.13 -19.55 -6.50
CA SER A 199 6.05 -20.14 -7.31
C SER A 199 4.64 -19.63 -6.97
N LEU A 200 4.43 -19.10 -5.77
CA LEU A 200 3.16 -18.47 -5.39
C LEU A 200 2.86 -17.21 -6.24
N PHE A 201 3.90 -16.58 -6.77
CA PHE A 201 3.85 -15.28 -7.45
C PHE A 201 4.10 -15.36 -8.96
N GLU A 202 4.23 -16.56 -9.53
CA GLU A 202 4.31 -16.78 -10.98
C GLU A 202 3.03 -16.34 -11.71
N ALA A 203 1.89 -16.41 -11.02
CA ALA A 203 0.59 -15.89 -11.47
C ALA A 203 0.26 -14.53 -10.85
N ASP A 204 1.29 -13.66 -10.65
CA ASP A 204 1.19 -12.35 -10.04
C ASP A 204 0.73 -12.38 -8.56
N ALA A 205 0.16 -11.29 -8.04
CA ALA A 205 -0.21 -11.10 -6.64
C ALA A 205 -1.27 -12.10 -6.14
N ILE A 206 -1.18 -12.45 -4.86
CA ILE A 206 -2.26 -13.06 -4.09
C ILE A 206 -3.17 -11.92 -3.62
N ILE A 207 -4.44 -11.92 -4.01
CA ILE A 207 -5.38 -10.85 -3.67
C ILE A 207 -6.52 -11.44 -2.82
N MET A 208 -6.66 -10.91 -1.61
CA MET A 208 -7.74 -11.25 -0.69
C MET A 208 -8.71 -10.06 -0.64
N LEU A 209 -9.92 -10.26 -1.17
CA LEU A 209 -11.00 -9.29 -1.04
C LEU A 209 -11.70 -9.51 0.30
N ASP A 210 -12.00 -8.42 1.00
CA ASP A 210 -12.58 -8.44 2.35
C ASP A 210 -11.76 -9.33 3.32
N ALA A 211 -10.44 -9.11 3.37
CA ALA A 211 -9.52 -9.82 4.24
C ALA A 211 -9.98 -9.77 5.70
N ARG A 212 -10.04 -10.95 6.34
CA ARG A 212 -10.53 -11.10 7.71
C ARG A 212 -9.53 -10.66 8.76
N SER A 213 -8.23 -10.92 8.50
CA SER A 213 -7.14 -10.47 9.36
C SER A 213 -6.95 -8.95 9.29
N LYS A 214 -6.52 -8.39 10.40
CA LYS A 214 -6.05 -7.00 10.50
C LYS A 214 -4.57 -6.93 10.85
N GLY A 215 -3.88 -8.05 10.69
CA GLY A 215 -2.45 -8.13 10.88
C GLY A 215 -1.87 -9.46 10.43
N VAL A 216 -0.56 -9.43 10.28
CA VAL A 216 0.25 -10.56 9.86
C VAL A 216 1.63 -10.47 10.48
N ASP A 217 2.17 -11.62 10.90
CA ASP A 217 3.57 -11.77 11.30
C ASP A 217 4.34 -12.38 10.12
N PHE A 218 5.32 -11.64 9.60
CA PHE A 218 6.28 -12.11 8.60
C PHE A 218 7.54 -12.57 9.31
N THR A 219 7.82 -13.88 9.32
CA THR A 219 8.91 -14.46 10.10
C THR A 219 9.85 -15.30 9.26
N GLY A 220 11.15 -15.21 9.57
CA GLY A 220 12.21 -16.03 9.02
C GLY A 220 12.46 -17.31 9.82
N PRO A 221 13.33 -18.20 9.30
CA PRO A 221 13.65 -19.49 9.96
C PRO A 221 14.45 -19.33 11.26
N ASP A 222 15.14 -18.22 11.46
CA ASP A 222 15.90 -17.87 12.67
C ASP A 222 15.04 -17.20 13.76
N GLY A 223 13.75 -16.99 13.47
CA GLY A 223 12.82 -16.30 14.36
C GLY A 223 12.81 -14.78 14.22
N SER A 224 13.68 -14.20 13.38
CA SER A 224 13.58 -12.79 13.04
C SER A 224 12.25 -12.51 12.33
N GLY A 225 11.63 -11.38 12.59
CA GLY A 225 10.31 -11.11 12.07
C GLY A 225 9.95 -9.63 12.02
N LEU A 226 8.85 -9.37 11.30
CA LEU A 226 8.12 -8.13 11.29
C LEU A 226 6.65 -8.44 11.59
N ARG A 227 6.07 -7.69 12.50
CA ARG A 227 4.63 -7.69 12.75
C ARG A 227 4.01 -6.48 12.07
N MET A 228 3.09 -6.71 11.13
CA MET A 228 2.34 -5.65 10.48
C MET A 228 0.87 -5.69 10.93
N ARG A 229 0.29 -4.53 11.21
CA ARG A 229 -1.12 -4.34 11.57
C ARG A 229 -1.71 -3.23 10.72
N TRP A 230 -3.03 -3.29 10.46
CA TRP A 230 -3.74 -2.26 9.72
C TRP A 230 -5.20 -2.13 10.18
N GLU A 231 -5.74 -0.94 10.00
CA GLU A 231 -7.16 -0.64 10.21
C GLU A 231 -7.64 0.33 9.13
N GLY A 232 -8.94 0.30 8.83
CA GLY A 232 -9.55 1.11 7.77
C GLY A 232 -9.45 0.47 6.38
N PHE A 233 -8.46 -0.38 6.12
CA PHE A 233 -8.32 -1.18 4.90
C PHE A 233 -9.09 -2.49 5.02
N LYS A 234 -9.66 -2.96 3.91
CA LYS A 234 -10.45 -4.20 3.88
C LYS A 234 -9.94 -5.25 2.91
N ASP A 235 -9.17 -4.86 1.90
CA ASP A 235 -8.56 -5.77 0.94
C ASP A 235 -7.06 -5.90 1.21
N LEU A 236 -6.45 -7.02 0.80
CA LEU A 236 -5.03 -7.26 1.02
C LEU A 236 -4.40 -7.89 -0.21
N GLY A 237 -3.31 -7.28 -0.68
CA GLY A 237 -2.40 -7.85 -1.66
C GLY A 237 -1.13 -8.39 -1.01
N ILE A 238 -0.65 -9.54 -1.49
CA ILE A 238 0.69 -10.05 -1.19
C ILE A 238 1.40 -10.26 -2.52
N TRP A 239 2.56 -9.64 -2.66
CA TRP A 239 3.28 -9.69 -3.93
C TRP A 239 4.79 -9.65 -3.77
N THR A 240 5.47 -10.29 -4.69
CA THR A 240 6.88 -10.10 -5.01
C THR A 240 7.11 -10.38 -6.49
N LYS A 241 8.20 -9.88 -7.01
CA LYS A 241 8.73 -10.37 -8.28
C LYS A 241 9.54 -11.64 -8.00
N PRO A 242 9.23 -12.80 -8.61
CA PRO A 242 9.97 -14.03 -8.36
C PRO A 242 11.50 -13.82 -8.45
N GLY A 243 12.23 -14.30 -7.44
CA GLY A 243 13.67 -14.12 -7.30
C GLY A 243 14.12 -12.77 -6.73
N ALA A 244 13.24 -11.82 -6.51
CA ALA A 244 13.59 -10.52 -5.93
C ALA A 244 13.75 -10.58 -4.40
N GLY A 245 14.56 -9.68 -3.85
CA GLY A 245 14.90 -9.62 -2.42
C GLY A 245 13.85 -8.89 -1.55
N PHE A 246 12.58 -8.95 -1.89
CA PHE A 246 11.52 -8.28 -1.14
C PHE A 246 10.20 -9.07 -1.16
N LEU A 247 9.32 -8.73 -0.22
CA LEU A 247 7.91 -9.13 -0.16
C LEU A 247 7.06 -7.89 0.12
N CYS A 248 6.06 -7.64 -0.70
CA CYS A 248 5.07 -6.61 -0.45
C CYS A 248 3.89 -7.19 0.35
N ILE A 249 3.45 -6.46 1.38
CA ILE A 249 2.25 -6.74 2.16
C ILE A 249 1.41 -5.46 2.09
N GLU A 250 0.29 -5.53 1.39
CA GLU A 250 -0.37 -4.38 0.80
C GLU A 250 -1.83 -4.25 1.25
N PRO A 251 -2.12 -3.65 2.41
CA PRO A 251 -3.48 -3.28 2.76
C PRO A 251 -4.07 -2.23 1.80
N TRP A 252 -5.32 -2.49 1.34
CA TRP A 252 -6.03 -1.61 0.43
C TRP A 252 -7.47 -1.34 0.88
N TYR A 253 -7.98 -0.18 0.54
CA TYR A 253 -9.41 0.05 0.40
C TYR A 253 -9.72 0.20 -1.09
N GLY A 254 -10.33 -0.85 -1.65
CA GLY A 254 -10.49 -1.03 -3.08
C GLY A 254 -9.40 -1.91 -3.68
N TYR A 255 -9.66 -2.37 -4.88
CA TYR A 255 -8.84 -3.36 -5.58
C TYR A 255 -8.77 -3.04 -7.08
N ALA A 256 -7.93 -3.77 -7.81
CA ALA A 256 -7.77 -3.60 -9.25
C ALA A 256 -9.12 -3.72 -9.97
N THR A 257 -9.33 -2.90 -10.97
CA THR A 257 -10.56 -2.91 -11.78
C THR A 257 -10.84 -4.31 -12.32
N PRO A 258 -12.05 -4.87 -12.15
CA PRO A 258 -12.39 -6.18 -12.71
C PRO A 258 -12.27 -6.21 -14.22
N VAL A 259 -11.79 -7.32 -14.78
CA VAL A 259 -11.79 -7.56 -16.23
C VAL A 259 -13.22 -7.44 -16.76
N GLY A 260 -13.38 -6.70 -17.85
CA GLY A 260 -14.68 -6.46 -18.47
C GLY A 260 -15.51 -5.33 -17.84
N PHE A 261 -15.00 -4.67 -16.81
CA PHE A 261 -15.64 -3.46 -16.30
C PHE A 261 -15.66 -2.37 -17.38
N SER A 262 -16.84 -1.79 -17.58
CA SER A 262 -17.06 -0.67 -18.49
C SER A 262 -18.13 0.23 -17.89
N GLY A 263 -17.75 1.41 -17.45
CA GLY A 263 -18.67 2.32 -16.78
C GLY A 263 -17.96 3.57 -16.33
N ASP A 264 -18.72 4.44 -15.69
CA ASP A 264 -18.12 5.61 -15.03
C ASP A 264 -17.23 5.14 -13.86
N PHE A 265 -16.18 5.89 -13.58
CA PHE A 265 -15.24 5.56 -12.49
C PHE A 265 -15.97 5.39 -11.15
N SER A 266 -17.01 6.19 -10.91
CA SER A 266 -17.83 6.12 -9.70
C SER A 266 -18.53 4.77 -9.49
N GLU A 267 -18.73 4.00 -10.56
CA GLU A 267 -19.39 2.68 -10.55
C GLU A 267 -18.40 1.54 -10.36
N LYS A 268 -17.08 1.83 -10.36
CA LYS A 268 -16.07 0.80 -10.12
C LYS A 268 -16.28 0.17 -8.74
N PRO A 269 -16.37 -1.16 -8.65
CA PRO A 269 -16.57 -1.82 -7.36
C PRO A 269 -15.38 -1.63 -6.41
N GLY A 270 -15.66 -1.58 -5.13
CA GLY A 270 -14.68 -1.50 -4.05
C GLY A 270 -14.20 -0.08 -3.70
N LEU A 271 -14.71 0.97 -4.34
CA LEU A 271 -14.34 2.36 -4.04
C LEU A 271 -14.82 2.84 -2.66
N LEU A 272 -14.11 3.80 -2.11
CA LEU A 272 -14.62 4.77 -1.14
C LEU A 272 -15.59 5.73 -1.85
N HIS A 273 -16.63 6.14 -1.15
CA HIS A 273 -17.59 7.15 -1.59
C HIS A 273 -17.76 8.17 -0.46
N LEU A 274 -16.96 9.23 -0.50
CA LEU A 274 -16.99 10.27 0.53
C LEU A 274 -17.91 11.41 0.10
N GLN A 275 -18.94 11.66 0.89
CA GLN A 275 -19.83 12.80 0.68
C GLN A 275 -19.09 14.12 0.91
N PRO A 276 -19.62 15.28 0.43
CA PRO A 276 -19.05 16.58 0.73
C PRO A 276 -18.71 16.76 2.21
N GLY A 277 -17.46 17.16 2.49
CA GLY A 277 -16.93 17.36 3.83
C GLY A 277 -16.59 16.09 4.61
N GLU A 278 -16.87 14.89 4.11
CA GLU A 278 -16.51 13.63 4.78
C GLU A 278 -15.02 13.34 4.69
N SER A 279 -14.51 12.64 5.71
CA SER A 279 -13.16 12.09 5.76
C SER A 279 -13.21 10.60 6.05
N TRP A 280 -12.25 9.88 5.47
CA TRP A 280 -11.94 8.50 5.77
C TRP A 280 -10.53 8.40 6.33
N GLU A 281 -10.37 7.54 7.33
CA GLU A 281 -9.10 7.34 8.01
C GLU A 281 -8.69 5.87 7.97
N ALA A 282 -7.40 5.63 7.84
CA ALA A 282 -6.80 4.31 7.93
C ALA A 282 -5.37 4.41 8.42
N PHE A 283 -4.83 3.29 8.89
CA PHE A 283 -3.41 3.20 9.20
C PHE A 283 -2.86 1.79 8.94
N TRP A 284 -1.55 1.71 8.83
CA TRP A 284 -0.79 0.50 9.06
C TRP A 284 0.39 0.77 9.99
N SER A 285 0.84 -0.25 10.68
CA SER A 285 2.02 -0.18 11.52
C SER A 285 2.92 -1.39 11.28
N VAL A 286 4.20 -1.24 11.55
CA VAL A 286 5.17 -2.33 11.48
C VAL A 286 6.16 -2.24 12.62
N GLU A 287 6.42 -3.37 13.27
CA GLU A 287 7.40 -3.51 14.34
C GLU A 287 8.27 -4.77 14.12
N PRO A 288 9.56 -4.74 14.45
CA PRO A 288 10.38 -5.94 14.54
C PRO A 288 9.89 -6.86 15.67
N VAL A 289 9.94 -8.18 15.48
CA VAL A 289 9.59 -9.20 16.47
C VAL A 289 10.68 -10.26 16.55
#